data_8bcc12b3740cc1f0987b5a20b89631e5
#
_entry.id   8bcc12b3740cc1f0987b5a20b89631e5
#
_cell.length_a   1.000
_cell.length_b   1.000
_cell.length_c   1.000
_cell.angle_alpha   90.00
_cell.angle_beta   90.00
_cell.angle_gamma   90.00
#
_symmetry.space_group_name_H-M   'P 1'
#
loop_
_entity.id
_entity.type
_entity.pdbx_description
1 polymer ?
#
loop_
_entity_poly.entity_id
_entity_poly.type
_entity_poly.pdbx_seq_one_letter_code
_entity_poly.pdbx_strand_id
1 'polypeptide(L)'
;MASVTCLVRPAAFALILAAALQAVPAGAQDGFPFGLEMTLDVARQPGSKRLPTLEIGDNGEAVLDLWCKGGKGQFSVAGNTVIFVPGPLEDRACPPARAQADDDLVAALSEAATWKRQGDFVFFIGTKPLRFHLNTN
;
A
#
# COMPACT_ATOMS: atom_id res chain seq x y z
N MET A 1 85.84 20.47 -9.52
CA MET A 1 84.73 21.19 -8.83
C MET A 1 83.42 20.72 -9.41
N ALA A 2 82.80 19.82 -8.83
CA ALA A 2 81.54 19.27 -9.30
C ALA A 2 80.47 19.54 -8.25
N SER A 3 79.52 20.44 -8.58
CA SER A 3 78.36 20.72 -7.76
C SER A 3 77.29 19.70 -8.03
N VAL A 4 76.97 18.86 -7.07
CA VAL A 4 75.86 17.91 -7.15
C VAL A 4 74.63 18.65 -6.64
N THR A 5 73.72 18.97 -7.56
CA THR A 5 72.42 19.54 -7.25
C THR A 5 71.45 18.41 -6.96
N CYS A 6 71.02 18.25 -5.70
CA CYS A 6 69.98 17.34 -5.32
C CYS A 6 68.62 17.87 -5.73
N LEU A 7 67.97 17.25 -6.69
CA LEU A 7 66.56 17.50 -7.06
C LEU A 7 65.66 16.75 -6.08
N VAL A 8 65.05 17.47 -5.19
CA VAL A 8 63.96 17.00 -4.37
C VAL A 8 62.67 17.02 -5.17
N ARG A 9 62.15 15.87 -5.51
CA ARG A 9 60.80 15.71 -6.12
C ARG A 9 59.76 15.78 -5.01
N PRO A 10 58.78 16.65 -5.08
CA PRO A 10 57.61 16.58 -4.21
C PRO A 10 56.67 15.47 -4.70
N ALA A 11 56.47 14.48 -3.86
CA ALA A 11 55.41 13.47 -4.04
C ALA A 11 54.06 14.15 -3.81
N ALA A 12 53.31 14.32 -4.90
CA ALA A 12 51.92 14.72 -4.79
C ALA A 12 51.07 13.56 -4.28
N PHE A 13 50.69 13.63 -3.00
CA PHE A 13 49.65 12.75 -2.47
C PHE A 13 48.30 13.19 -3.01
N ALA A 14 47.80 12.50 -4.01
CA ALA A 14 46.42 12.62 -4.46
C ALA A 14 45.52 11.95 -3.41
N LEU A 15 44.88 12.74 -2.56
CA LEU A 15 43.80 12.29 -1.69
C LEU A 15 42.57 12.00 -2.60
N ILE A 16 42.36 10.75 -2.91
CA ILE A 16 41.11 10.29 -3.51
C ILE A 16 40.07 10.27 -2.40
N LEU A 17 39.24 11.32 -2.35
CA LEU A 17 38.01 11.30 -1.56
C LEU A 17 37.04 10.33 -2.24
N ALA A 18 37.02 9.09 -1.78
CA ALA A 18 35.95 8.16 -2.11
C ALA A 18 34.69 8.63 -1.38
N ALA A 19 33.85 9.38 -2.08
CA ALA A 19 32.51 9.65 -1.63
C ALA A 19 31.74 8.32 -1.64
N ALA A 20 31.69 7.65 -0.50
CA ALA A 20 30.79 6.53 -0.31
C ALA A 20 29.37 7.08 -0.42
N LEU A 21 28.73 6.87 -1.58
CA LEU A 21 27.28 6.96 -1.70
C LEU A 21 26.71 5.89 -0.77
N GLN A 22 26.37 6.31 0.42
CA GLN A 22 25.55 5.49 1.30
C GLN A 22 24.17 5.47 0.67
N ALA A 23 23.84 4.37 -0.02
CA ALA A 23 22.47 4.07 -0.35
C ALA A 23 21.70 4.01 0.96
N VAL A 24 20.93 5.05 1.25
CA VAL A 24 19.93 5.02 2.32
C VAL A 24 19.04 3.83 1.97
N PRO A 25 18.94 2.79 2.81
CA PRO A 25 17.94 1.77 2.56
C PRO A 25 16.61 2.52 2.48
N ALA A 26 15.95 2.49 1.32
CA ALA A 26 14.57 2.91 1.22
C ALA A 26 13.88 2.15 2.33
N GLY A 27 13.43 2.86 3.39
CA GLY A 27 12.78 2.23 4.52
C GLY A 27 11.77 1.27 3.93
N ALA A 28 11.80 0.00 4.36
CA ALA A 28 10.95 -1.03 3.82
C ALA A 28 9.51 -0.56 3.98
N GLN A 29 8.99 0.17 2.98
CA GLN A 29 7.57 0.25 2.78
C GLN A 29 7.23 -1.18 2.44
N ASP A 30 6.67 -1.88 3.42
CA ASP A 30 6.05 -3.14 3.14
C ASP A 30 5.26 -2.96 1.86
N GLY A 31 5.53 -3.79 0.85
CA GLY A 31 4.94 -3.63 -0.46
C GLY A 31 3.42 -3.63 -0.41
N PHE A 32 2.79 -3.23 -1.49
CA PHE A 32 1.34 -3.34 -1.61
C PHE A 32 0.90 -4.78 -1.33
N PRO A 33 -0.17 -5.01 -0.55
CA PRO A 33 -0.54 -6.32 -0.04
C PRO A 33 -1.24 -7.21 -1.07
N PHE A 34 -0.62 -7.41 -2.23
CA PHE A 34 -1.12 -8.34 -3.22
C PHE A 34 -1.17 -9.77 -2.68
N GLY A 35 -2.26 -10.49 -2.98
CA GLY A 35 -2.45 -11.87 -2.58
C GLY A 35 -2.73 -12.08 -1.09
N LEU A 36 -2.93 -11.01 -0.34
CA LEU A 36 -3.25 -11.07 1.08
C LEU A 36 -4.68 -10.60 1.34
N GLU A 37 -5.42 -11.38 2.10
CA GLU A 37 -6.73 -10.97 2.57
C GLU A 37 -6.59 -9.97 3.71
N MET A 38 -7.43 -8.94 3.68
CA MET A 38 -7.50 -7.88 4.68
C MET A 38 -8.92 -7.74 5.21
N THR A 39 -9.05 -7.46 6.49
CA THR A 39 -10.34 -7.17 7.14
C THR A 39 -10.45 -5.68 7.46
N LEU A 40 -11.59 -5.09 7.14
CA LEU A 40 -11.87 -3.69 7.48
C LEU A 40 -11.87 -3.49 9.00
N ASP A 41 -11.05 -2.55 9.46
CA ASP A 41 -10.91 -2.26 10.89
C ASP A 41 -11.95 -1.22 11.33
N VAL A 42 -13.14 -1.71 11.61
CA VAL A 42 -14.29 -0.93 12.07
C VAL A 42 -15.10 -1.72 13.10
N ALA A 43 -15.99 -1.04 13.80
CA ALA A 43 -16.97 -1.71 14.63
C ALA A 43 -17.95 -2.55 13.80
N ARG A 44 -18.39 -3.66 14.34
CA ARG A 44 -19.40 -4.49 13.71
C ARG A 44 -20.72 -3.76 13.59
N GLN A 45 -21.41 -3.95 12.48
CA GLN A 45 -22.79 -3.47 12.31
C GLN A 45 -23.73 -4.24 13.25
N PRO A 46 -24.75 -3.59 13.81
CA PRO A 46 -25.76 -4.27 14.62
C PRO A 46 -26.37 -5.46 13.86
N GLY A 47 -26.40 -6.61 14.51
CA GLY A 47 -26.92 -7.86 13.92
C GLY A 47 -26.03 -8.52 12.87
N SER A 48 -24.84 -7.98 12.58
CA SER A 48 -23.85 -8.60 11.69
C SER A 48 -22.80 -9.37 12.48
N LYS A 49 -22.50 -10.58 12.03
CA LYS A 49 -21.39 -11.39 12.55
C LYS A 49 -20.11 -11.21 11.72
N ARG A 50 -20.20 -10.51 10.58
CA ARG A 50 -19.12 -10.31 9.60
C ARG A 50 -18.56 -8.91 9.67
N LEU A 51 -17.28 -8.82 9.35
CA LEU A 51 -16.60 -7.59 8.95
C LEU A 51 -16.26 -7.73 7.45
N PRO A 52 -16.30 -6.63 6.69
CA PRO A 52 -15.88 -6.67 5.30
C PRO A 52 -14.45 -7.13 5.14
N THR A 53 -14.20 -7.93 4.11
CA THR A 53 -12.85 -8.32 3.69
C THR A 53 -12.58 -7.89 2.26
N LEU A 54 -11.31 -7.68 1.97
CA LEU A 54 -10.78 -7.28 0.68
C LEU A 54 -9.53 -8.11 0.39
N GLU A 55 -9.49 -8.75 -0.76
CA GLU A 55 -8.30 -9.40 -1.28
C GLU A 55 -8.01 -8.83 -2.67
N ILE A 56 -6.76 -8.49 -2.94
CA ILE A 56 -6.33 -7.93 -4.22
C ILE A 56 -5.25 -8.84 -4.79
N GLY A 57 -5.55 -9.51 -5.88
CA GLY A 57 -4.61 -10.40 -6.56
C GLY A 57 -3.47 -9.64 -7.27
N ASP A 58 -2.44 -10.37 -7.66
CA ASP A 58 -1.24 -9.81 -8.31
C ASP A 58 -1.55 -9.04 -9.60
N ASN A 59 -2.64 -9.38 -10.28
CA ASN A 59 -3.14 -8.69 -11.46
C ASN A 59 -4.05 -7.49 -11.15
N GLY A 60 -4.24 -7.17 -9.86
CA GLY A 60 -5.12 -6.10 -9.38
C GLY A 60 -6.61 -6.49 -9.30
N GLU A 61 -7.00 -7.70 -9.69
CA GLU A 61 -8.38 -8.16 -9.48
C GLU A 61 -8.69 -8.19 -7.98
N ALA A 62 -9.74 -7.47 -7.59
CA ALA A 62 -10.18 -7.40 -6.20
C ALA A 62 -11.42 -8.27 -5.97
N VAL A 63 -11.41 -8.98 -4.87
CA VAL A 63 -12.57 -9.68 -4.34
C VAL A 63 -12.99 -8.99 -3.05
N LEU A 64 -14.26 -8.56 -3.01
CA LEU A 64 -14.85 -7.89 -1.85
C LEU A 64 -15.91 -8.80 -1.25
N ASP A 65 -15.82 -8.99 0.05
CA ASP A 65 -16.88 -9.57 0.86
C ASP A 65 -17.35 -8.47 1.82
N LEU A 66 -18.51 -7.88 1.54
CA LEU A 66 -19.00 -6.69 2.22
C LEU A 66 -19.86 -7.06 3.44
N TRP A 67 -20.58 -6.09 4.00
CA TRP A 67 -21.47 -6.34 5.12
C TRP A 67 -22.61 -7.31 4.79
N CYS A 68 -23.10 -7.27 3.56
CA CYS A 68 -24.16 -8.14 3.08
C CYS A 68 -23.84 -8.74 1.72
N LYS A 69 -23.38 -7.94 0.77
CA LYS A 69 -23.10 -8.36 -0.60
C LYS A 69 -21.64 -8.76 -0.76
N GLY A 70 -21.35 -9.49 -1.83
CA GLY A 70 -20.01 -9.67 -2.36
C GLY A 70 -19.87 -8.99 -3.70
N GLY A 71 -18.65 -8.85 -4.17
CA GLY A 71 -18.39 -8.24 -5.47
C GLY A 71 -16.94 -8.35 -5.88
N LYS A 72 -16.67 -7.84 -7.05
CA LYS A 72 -15.33 -7.77 -7.63
C LYS A 72 -15.05 -6.36 -8.11
N GLY A 73 -13.79 -6.07 -8.30
CA GLY A 73 -13.34 -4.82 -8.88
C GLY A 73 -11.92 -4.94 -9.39
N GLN A 74 -11.37 -3.82 -9.81
CA GLN A 74 -10.01 -3.76 -10.31
C GLN A 74 -9.23 -2.65 -9.62
N PHE A 75 -8.10 -3.00 -9.01
CA PHE A 75 -7.11 -2.05 -8.54
C PHE A 75 -6.01 -1.84 -9.57
N SER A 76 -5.58 -0.61 -9.70
CA SER A 76 -4.34 -0.23 -10.36
C SER A 76 -3.46 0.49 -9.35
N VAL A 77 -2.22 0.03 -9.21
CA VAL A 77 -1.28 0.54 -8.19
C VAL A 77 0.00 0.99 -8.86
N ALA A 78 0.41 2.22 -8.59
CA ALA A 78 1.67 2.79 -9.06
C ALA A 78 2.33 3.56 -7.90
N GLY A 79 3.39 3.00 -7.33
CA GLY A 79 4.00 3.56 -6.12
C GLY A 79 3.00 3.62 -4.97
N ASN A 80 2.75 4.79 -4.44
CA ASN A 80 1.74 5.02 -3.39
C ASN A 80 0.39 5.50 -3.92
N THR A 81 0.24 5.56 -5.24
CA THR A 81 -1.02 5.91 -5.89
C THR A 81 -1.85 4.66 -6.14
N VAL A 82 -3.15 4.75 -5.92
CA VAL A 82 -4.09 3.67 -6.14
C VAL A 82 -5.33 4.19 -6.85
N ILE A 83 -5.87 3.37 -7.75
CA ILE A 83 -7.17 3.60 -8.39
C ILE A 83 -7.96 2.31 -8.24
N PHE A 84 -9.17 2.40 -7.76
CA PHE A 84 -10.11 1.30 -7.68
C PHE A 84 -11.31 1.56 -8.57
N VAL A 85 -11.61 0.61 -9.44
CA VAL A 85 -12.82 0.61 -10.27
C VAL A 85 -13.69 -0.57 -9.81
N PRO A 86 -14.84 -0.29 -9.19
CA PRO A 86 -15.74 -1.35 -8.75
C PRO A 86 -16.40 -2.02 -9.95
N GLY A 87 -16.53 -3.34 -9.86
CA GLY A 87 -17.40 -4.13 -10.71
C GLY A 87 -18.81 -4.24 -10.13
N PRO A 88 -19.68 -5.03 -10.74
CA PRO A 88 -21.03 -5.24 -10.24
C PRO A 88 -20.98 -5.98 -8.89
N LEU A 89 -21.83 -5.56 -7.95
CA LEU A 89 -22.08 -6.28 -6.72
C LEU A 89 -23.10 -7.40 -6.97
N GLU A 90 -23.06 -8.42 -6.13
CA GLU A 90 -24.06 -9.48 -6.16
C GLU A 90 -25.48 -8.91 -6.00
N ASP A 91 -26.40 -9.44 -6.77
CA ASP A 91 -27.84 -9.17 -6.61
C ASP A 91 -28.38 -10.02 -5.45
N ARG A 92 -28.33 -9.46 -4.26
CA ARG A 92 -28.77 -10.09 -3.04
C ARG A 92 -29.66 -9.14 -2.24
N ALA A 93 -30.76 -9.67 -1.72
CA ALA A 93 -31.59 -8.92 -0.79
C ALA A 93 -30.85 -8.68 0.53
N CYS A 94 -30.75 -7.42 0.92
CA CYS A 94 -30.05 -6.99 2.12
C CYS A 94 -30.91 -6.08 2.96
N PRO A 95 -30.80 -6.10 4.30
CA PRO A 95 -31.35 -5.05 5.12
C PRO A 95 -30.86 -3.67 4.64
N PRO A 96 -31.74 -2.64 4.57
CA PRO A 96 -31.38 -1.34 3.99
C PRO A 96 -30.09 -0.71 4.57
N ALA A 97 -29.90 -0.81 5.87
CA ALA A 97 -28.72 -0.27 6.54
C ALA A 97 -27.40 -0.94 6.09
N ARG A 98 -27.43 -2.27 5.87
CA ARG A 98 -26.24 -3.00 5.36
C ARG A 98 -26.02 -2.75 3.90
N ALA A 99 -27.07 -2.68 3.08
CA ALA A 99 -26.94 -2.32 1.68
C ALA A 99 -26.32 -0.93 1.52
N GLN A 100 -26.74 0.04 2.32
CA GLN A 100 -26.13 1.38 2.32
C GLN A 100 -24.68 1.35 2.79
N ALA A 101 -24.35 0.57 3.82
CA ALA A 101 -22.98 0.42 4.29
C ALA A 101 -22.07 -0.22 3.24
N ASP A 102 -22.58 -1.17 2.46
CA ASP A 102 -21.86 -1.77 1.34
C ASP A 102 -21.57 -0.74 0.25
N ASP A 103 -22.57 0.04 -0.14
CA ASP A 103 -22.42 1.11 -1.14
C ASP A 103 -21.44 2.19 -0.67
N ASP A 104 -21.51 2.60 0.59
CA ASP A 104 -20.60 3.59 1.19
C ASP A 104 -19.15 3.10 1.21
N LEU A 105 -18.93 1.82 1.49
CA LEU A 105 -17.58 1.24 1.49
C LEU A 105 -17.00 1.18 0.08
N VAL A 106 -17.78 0.74 -0.90
CA VAL A 106 -17.37 0.72 -2.32
C VAL A 106 -17.07 2.13 -2.82
N ALA A 107 -17.91 3.11 -2.48
CA ALA A 107 -17.67 4.51 -2.82
C ALA A 107 -16.36 5.04 -2.20
N ALA A 108 -16.12 4.76 -0.92
CA ALA A 108 -14.90 5.18 -0.23
C ALA A 108 -13.64 4.56 -0.85
N LEU A 109 -13.67 3.28 -1.26
CA LEU A 109 -12.58 2.64 -2.00
C LEU A 109 -12.37 3.31 -3.36
N SER A 110 -13.45 3.65 -4.07
CA SER A 110 -13.37 4.29 -5.38
C SER A 110 -12.81 5.72 -5.33
N GLU A 111 -12.98 6.39 -4.21
CA GLU A 111 -12.46 7.75 -3.96
C GLU A 111 -11.02 7.75 -3.42
N ALA A 112 -10.49 6.59 -3.03
CA ALA A 112 -9.12 6.48 -2.56
C ALA A 112 -8.14 6.79 -3.70
N ALA A 113 -7.18 7.68 -3.42
CA ALA A 113 -6.16 8.10 -4.37
C ALA A 113 -4.76 7.61 -3.98
N THR A 114 -4.52 7.40 -2.70
CA THR A 114 -3.23 6.94 -2.18
C THR A 114 -3.43 5.82 -1.17
N TRP A 115 -2.35 5.06 -0.98
CA TRP A 115 -2.30 4.01 0.03
C TRP A 115 -1.01 4.08 0.83
N LYS A 116 -1.02 3.52 2.01
CA LYS A 116 0.18 3.26 2.82
C LYS A 116 -0.01 2.00 3.65
N ARG A 117 1.10 1.38 4.02
CA ARG A 117 1.11 0.26 4.95
C ARG A 117 1.95 0.61 6.17
N GLN A 118 1.47 0.24 7.34
CA GLN A 118 2.18 0.38 8.62
C GLN A 118 2.01 -0.93 9.40
N GLY A 119 3.04 -1.78 9.36
CA GLY A 119 2.95 -3.12 9.91
C GLY A 119 1.84 -3.93 9.24
N ASP A 120 0.89 -4.40 10.04
CA ASP A 120 -0.26 -5.18 9.57
C ASP A 120 -1.46 -4.32 9.15
N PHE A 121 -1.34 -3.01 9.18
CA PHE A 121 -2.39 -2.11 8.76
C PHE A 121 -2.13 -1.53 7.38
N VAL A 122 -3.17 -1.53 6.55
CA VAL A 122 -3.19 -0.93 5.22
C VAL A 122 -4.23 0.18 5.21
N PHE A 123 -3.84 1.34 4.74
CA PHE A 123 -4.69 2.52 4.66
C PHE A 123 -4.94 2.87 3.20
N PHE A 124 -6.20 3.03 2.84
CA PHE A 124 -6.61 3.64 1.59
C PHE A 124 -7.11 5.05 1.90
N ILE A 125 -6.49 6.04 1.29
CA ILE A 125 -6.66 7.45 1.66
C ILE A 125 -7.34 8.20 0.53
N GLY A 126 -8.53 8.67 0.81
CA GLY A 126 -9.37 9.51 -0.01
C GLY A 126 -10.18 10.45 0.88
N THR A 127 -11.33 10.89 0.39
CA THR A 127 -12.25 11.74 1.16
C THR A 127 -12.65 11.08 2.48
N LYS A 128 -12.87 9.78 2.45
CA LYS A 128 -13.16 8.96 3.63
C LYS A 128 -12.07 7.89 3.76
N PRO A 129 -11.08 8.08 4.63
CA PRO A 129 -9.98 7.13 4.77
C PRO A 129 -10.47 5.80 5.33
N LEU A 130 -9.92 4.71 4.79
CA LEU A 130 -10.21 3.35 5.20
C LEU A 130 -8.96 2.72 5.79
N ARG A 131 -9.12 1.97 6.87
CA ARG A 131 -8.06 1.16 7.48
C ARG A 131 -8.45 -0.31 7.44
N PHE A 132 -7.56 -1.13 6.92
CA PHE A 132 -7.69 -2.58 6.91
C PHE A 132 -6.58 -3.21 7.72
N HIS A 133 -6.87 -4.34 8.32
CA HIS A 133 -5.90 -5.19 9.01
C HIS A 133 -5.62 -6.43 8.16
N LEU A 134 -4.34 -6.75 7.94
CA LEU A 134 -3.94 -7.96 7.23
C LEU A 134 -4.29 -9.20 8.05
N ASN A 135 -4.91 -10.19 7.41
CA ASN A 135 -5.18 -11.48 8.01
C ASN A 135 -3.92 -12.36 7.87
N THR A 136 -2.93 -12.07 8.70
CA THR A 136 -1.71 -12.89 8.79
C THR A 136 -1.91 -13.98 9.84
N ASN A 137 -1.77 -15.23 9.40
CA ASN A 137 -1.73 -16.39 10.31
C ASN A 137 -0.33 -16.59 10.88
#